data_d65653ede830c147f994759eb9cbc91a
#
_entry.id   d65653ede830c147f994759eb9cbc91a
#
_cell.length_a   1.000
_cell.length_b   1.000
_cell.length_c   1.000
_cell.angle_alpha   90.00
_cell.angle_beta   90.00
_cell.angle_gamma   90.00
#
_symmetry.space_group_name_H-M   'P 1'
#
loop_
_entity.id
_entity.type
_entity.pdbx_description
1 polymer ?
#
loop_
_entity_poly.entity_id
_entity_poly.type
_entity_poly.pdbx_seq_one_letter_code
_entity_poly.pdbx_strand_id
1 'polypeptide(L)'
;MALKITNNYGIFELEGNVEGTNAMSLKHHFEQLMISSEKMILSLEKVKRIDAHGIQVLTNLYRKAIKKNKIFYMIGSENHMITKAFGKVNYMLRKDLI
;
A
#
# COMPACT_ATOMS: atom_id res chain seq x y z
N MET A 1 -1.61 -1.91 17.60
CA MET A 1 -1.84 -3.13 16.80
C MET A 1 -0.72 -3.30 15.78
N ALA A 2 -0.24 -4.52 15.64
CA ALA A 2 0.82 -4.80 14.66
C ALA A 2 0.26 -4.78 13.23
N LEU A 3 1.16 -4.59 12.28
CA LEU A 3 0.83 -4.69 10.87
C LEU A 3 1.22 -6.07 10.37
N LYS A 4 0.28 -6.75 9.74
CA LYS A 4 0.48 -8.07 9.15
C LYS A 4 0.39 -7.96 7.64
N ILE A 5 1.35 -8.55 6.94
CA ILE A 5 1.38 -8.59 5.48
C ILE A 5 1.29 -10.05 5.05
N THR A 6 0.27 -10.38 4.27
CA THR A 6 0.05 -11.75 3.78
C THR A 6 0.04 -11.74 2.25
N ASN A 7 0.81 -12.64 1.65
CA ASN A 7 0.82 -12.78 0.19
C ASN A 7 -0.18 -13.86 -0.20
N ASN A 8 -1.29 -13.44 -0.82
CA ASN A 8 -2.34 -14.33 -1.32
C ASN A 8 -2.33 -14.30 -2.85
N TYR A 9 -1.62 -15.26 -3.45
CA TYR A 9 -1.58 -15.40 -4.91
C TYR A 9 -1.14 -14.13 -5.61
N GLY A 10 -0.10 -13.48 -5.06
CA GLY A 10 0.45 -12.26 -5.66
C GLY A 10 -0.19 -10.96 -5.17
N ILE A 11 -1.24 -11.05 -4.35
CA ILE A 11 -1.84 -9.87 -3.73
C ILE A 11 -1.35 -9.79 -2.30
N PHE A 12 -0.69 -8.68 -1.96
CA PHE A 12 -0.20 -8.45 -0.60
C PHE A 12 -1.31 -7.80 0.21
N GLU A 13 -1.89 -8.58 1.11
CA GLU A 13 -2.96 -8.08 1.97
C GLU A 13 -2.36 -7.49 3.24
N LEU A 14 -2.65 -6.21 3.49
CA LEU A 14 -2.20 -5.52 4.69
C LEU A 14 -3.33 -5.51 5.70
N GLU A 15 -3.03 -5.96 6.93
CA GLU A 15 -4.02 -5.99 7.99
C GLU A 15 -3.42 -5.35 9.24
N GLY A 16 -4.14 -4.38 9.79
CA GLY A 16 -3.71 -3.69 11.00
C GLY A 16 -3.47 -2.20 10.76
N ASN A 17 -2.43 -1.66 11.42
CA ASN A 17 -2.18 -0.23 11.44
C ASN A 17 -0.96 0.14 10.61
N VAL A 18 -1.14 1.05 9.65
CA VAL A 18 -0.05 1.58 8.82
C VAL A 18 0.35 2.93 9.41
N GLU A 19 1.04 2.88 10.54
CA GLU A 19 1.41 4.05 11.34
C GLU A 19 2.82 3.92 11.89
N GLY A 20 3.51 5.03 12.07
CA GLY A 20 4.78 5.09 12.79
C GLY A 20 5.81 4.10 12.26
N THR A 21 6.34 3.26 13.17
CA THR A 21 7.35 2.27 12.82
C THR A 21 6.82 1.19 11.88
N ASN A 22 5.52 0.90 11.95
CA ASN A 22 4.90 -0.05 11.02
C ASN A 22 4.98 0.46 9.59
N ALA A 23 4.76 1.77 9.39
CA ALA A 23 4.86 2.37 8.06
C ALA A 23 6.29 2.29 7.53
N MET A 24 7.29 2.47 8.40
CA MET A 24 8.69 2.34 8.00
C MET A 24 9.03 0.90 7.61
N SER A 25 8.53 -0.08 8.36
CA SER A 25 8.72 -1.50 8.05
C SER A 25 8.10 -1.84 6.69
N LEU A 26 6.92 -1.31 6.43
CA LEU A 26 6.23 -1.47 5.15
C LEU A 26 7.08 -0.92 4.00
N LYS A 27 7.63 0.27 4.20
CA LYS A 27 8.49 0.90 3.20
C LYS A 27 9.67 -0.01 2.84
N HIS A 28 10.40 -0.49 3.84
CA HIS A 28 11.56 -1.36 3.62
C HIS A 28 11.17 -2.65 2.92
N HIS A 29 10.06 -3.26 3.32
CA HIS A 29 9.59 -4.50 2.74
C HIS A 29 9.33 -4.36 1.24
N PHE A 30 8.58 -3.34 0.85
CA PHE A 30 8.22 -3.15 -0.55
C PHE A 30 9.34 -2.55 -1.39
N GLU A 31 10.26 -1.80 -0.80
CA GLU A 31 11.45 -1.36 -1.52
C GLU A 31 12.32 -2.55 -1.90
N GLN A 32 12.46 -3.53 -1.01
CA GLN A 32 13.22 -4.74 -1.32
C GLN A 32 12.52 -5.58 -2.40
N LEU A 33 11.21 -5.73 -2.29
CA LEU A 33 10.44 -6.46 -3.31
C LEU A 33 10.54 -5.79 -4.68
N MET A 34 10.58 -4.47 -4.70
CA MET A 34 10.63 -3.71 -5.96
C MET A 34 11.89 -3.98 -6.76
N ILE A 35 12.97 -4.43 -6.09
CA ILE A 35 14.22 -4.76 -6.78
C ILE A 35 14.03 -5.99 -7.67
N SER A 36 13.30 -6.99 -7.21
CA SER A 36 13.19 -8.28 -7.89
C SER A 36 11.84 -8.55 -8.56
N SER A 37 10.81 -7.77 -8.22
CA SER A 37 9.47 -7.99 -8.74
C SER A 37 9.06 -6.87 -9.69
N GLU A 38 8.41 -7.24 -10.78
CA GLU A 38 7.90 -6.27 -11.76
C GLU A 38 6.52 -5.75 -11.38
N LYS A 39 5.79 -6.49 -10.54
CA LYS A 39 4.40 -6.19 -10.22
C LYS A 39 4.13 -6.43 -8.75
N MET A 40 3.50 -5.45 -8.11
CA MET A 40 3.09 -5.54 -6.71
C MET A 40 1.67 -5.03 -6.60
N ILE A 41 0.81 -5.83 -5.99
CA ILE A 41 -0.59 -5.47 -5.76
C ILE A 41 -0.81 -5.50 -4.25
N LEU A 42 -1.23 -4.36 -3.70
CA LEU A 42 -1.47 -4.24 -2.26
C LEU A 42 -2.96 -4.06 -2.02
N SER A 43 -3.51 -4.85 -1.11
CA SER A 43 -4.87 -4.63 -0.66
C SER A 43 -4.84 -3.91 0.69
N LEU A 44 -5.52 -2.77 0.74
CA LEU A 44 -5.66 -1.95 1.95
C LEU A 44 -7.04 -2.13 2.60
N GLU A 45 -7.81 -3.10 2.11
CA GLU A 45 -9.19 -3.27 2.59
C GLU A 45 -9.27 -3.66 4.06
N LYS A 46 -8.23 -4.30 4.59
CA LYS A 46 -8.19 -4.72 6.00
C LYS A 46 -7.33 -3.82 6.88
N VAL A 47 -6.88 -2.69 6.36
CA VAL A 47 -6.16 -1.71 7.16
C VAL A 47 -7.14 -1.07 8.14
N LYS A 48 -6.76 -1.03 9.42
CA LYS A 48 -7.59 -0.50 10.49
C LYS A 48 -7.34 0.98 10.73
N ARG A 49 -6.07 1.41 10.63
CA ARG A 49 -5.68 2.80 10.85
C ARG A 49 -4.51 3.14 9.96
N ILE A 50 -4.44 4.39 9.56
CA ILE A 50 -3.31 4.90 8.79
C ILE A 50 -3.10 6.36 9.19
N ASP A 51 -1.83 6.74 9.39
CA ASP A 51 -1.49 8.13 9.71
C ASP A 51 -0.88 8.84 8.49
N ALA A 52 -0.54 10.11 8.65
CA ALA A 52 0.06 10.90 7.57
C ALA A 52 1.35 10.27 7.07
N HIS A 53 2.15 9.68 7.97
CA HIS A 53 3.38 8.99 7.59
C HIS A 53 3.08 7.76 6.73
N GLY A 54 2.04 7.00 7.09
CA GLY A 54 1.60 5.84 6.29
C GLY A 54 1.19 6.25 4.89
N ILE A 55 0.41 7.31 4.76
CA ILE A 55 0.02 7.84 3.45
C ILE A 55 1.26 8.24 2.64
N GLN A 56 2.21 8.92 3.30
CA GLN A 56 3.42 9.36 2.61
C GLN A 56 4.25 8.18 2.13
N VAL A 57 4.39 7.14 2.95
CA VAL A 57 5.13 5.93 2.57
C VAL A 57 4.49 5.29 1.33
N LEU A 58 3.18 5.10 1.34
CA LEU A 58 2.47 4.48 0.21
C LEU A 58 2.57 5.34 -1.05
N THR A 59 2.43 6.66 -0.91
CA THR A 59 2.55 7.57 -2.04
C THR A 59 3.96 7.51 -2.64
N ASN A 60 4.98 7.47 -1.80
CA ASN A 60 6.36 7.42 -2.27
C ASN A 60 6.67 6.09 -2.96
N LEU A 61 6.14 4.98 -2.45
CA LEU A 61 6.29 3.67 -3.09
C LEU A 61 5.64 3.67 -4.48
N TYR A 62 4.45 4.25 -4.57
CA TYR A 62 3.73 4.38 -5.84
C TYR A 62 4.55 5.15 -6.87
N ARG A 63 5.08 6.31 -6.48
CA ARG A 63 5.89 7.15 -7.36
C ARG A 63 7.19 6.48 -7.76
N LYS A 64 7.82 5.80 -6.83
CA LYS A 64 9.08 5.08 -7.07
C LYS A 64 8.87 3.95 -8.09
N ALA A 65 7.75 3.24 -7.96
CA ALA A 65 7.43 2.18 -8.90
C ALA A 65 7.26 2.72 -10.32
N ILE A 66 6.57 3.84 -10.46
CA ILE A 66 6.40 4.49 -11.77
C ILE A 66 7.76 4.85 -12.37
N LYS A 67 8.65 5.43 -11.58
CA LYS A 67 10.00 5.79 -12.03
C LYS A 67 10.80 4.59 -12.50
N LYS A 68 10.58 3.43 -11.89
CA LYS A 68 11.32 2.20 -12.20
C LYS A 68 10.60 1.32 -13.21
N ASN A 69 9.50 1.81 -13.79
CA ASN A 69 8.66 1.06 -14.73
C ASN A 69 8.12 -0.23 -14.13
N LYS A 70 7.82 -0.19 -12.84
CA LYS A 70 7.18 -1.31 -12.15
C LYS A 70 5.69 -1.07 -12.06
N ILE A 71 4.93 -2.14 -11.89
CA ILE A 71 3.48 -2.07 -11.69
C ILE A 71 3.21 -2.11 -10.19
N PHE A 72 2.52 -1.09 -9.68
CA PHE A 72 2.21 -0.98 -8.26
C PHE A 72 0.74 -0.57 -8.14
N TYR A 73 -0.11 -1.52 -7.77
CA TYR A 73 -1.55 -1.28 -7.63
C TYR A 73 -1.94 -1.33 -6.17
N MET A 74 -2.81 -0.42 -5.76
CA MET A 74 -3.40 -0.42 -4.42
C MET A 74 -4.90 -0.56 -4.54
N ILE A 75 -5.46 -1.52 -3.81
CA ILE A 75 -6.89 -1.79 -3.75
C ILE A 75 -7.37 -1.35 -2.38
N GLY A 76 -8.36 -0.50 -2.30
CA GLY A 76 -8.83 0.01 -1.01
C GLY A 76 -10.07 0.87 -1.10
N SER A 77 -10.71 0.91 -2.27
CA SER A 77 -11.84 1.81 -2.49
C SER A 77 -13.09 1.45 -1.67
N GLU A 78 -13.18 0.20 -1.19
CA GLU A 78 -14.27 -0.23 -0.33
C GLU A 78 -14.02 0.06 1.16
N ASN A 79 -12.80 0.45 1.50
CA ASN A 79 -12.44 0.82 2.87
C ASN A 79 -12.59 2.32 3.02
N HIS A 80 -13.69 2.76 3.61
CA HIS A 80 -14.02 4.19 3.73
C HIS A 80 -12.98 4.97 4.51
N MET A 81 -12.37 4.36 5.52
CA MET A 81 -11.31 5.01 6.29
C MET A 81 -10.10 5.28 5.38
N ILE A 82 -9.77 4.34 4.51
CA ILE A 82 -8.67 4.49 3.56
C ILE A 82 -8.96 5.58 2.52
N THR A 83 -10.15 5.55 1.90
CA THR A 83 -10.49 6.56 0.89
C THR A 83 -10.49 7.95 1.48
N LYS A 84 -10.98 8.09 2.72
CA LYS A 84 -10.99 9.38 3.41
C LYS A 84 -9.57 9.84 3.75
N ALA A 85 -8.75 8.93 4.26
CA ALA A 85 -7.37 9.25 4.63
C ALA A 85 -6.53 9.64 3.42
N PHE A 86 -6.73 8.99 2.28
CA PHE A 86 -6.02 9.31 1.05
C PHE A 86 -6.42 10.68 0.50
N GLY A 87 -7.68 11.07 0.67
CA GLY A 87 -8.14 12.40 0.25
C GLY A 87 -7.77 12.71 -1.19
N LYS A 88 -6.93 13.72 -1.40
CA LYS A 88 -6.56 14.19 -2.75
C LYS A 88 -5.77 13.15 -3.55
N VAL A 89 -5.13 12.18 -2.90
CA VAL A 89 -4.36 11.16 -3.60
C VAL A 89 -5.14 9.85 -3.75
N ASN A 90 -6.46 9.89 -3.54
CA ASN A 90 -7.27 8.68 -3.66
C ASN A 90 -7.31 8.13 -5.10
N TYR A 91 -6.88 8.91 -6.08
CA TYR A 91 -6.76 8.42 -7.46
C TYR A 91 -5.80 7.24 -7.59
N MET A 92 -4.91 7.05 -6.61
CA MET A 92 -3.98 5.92 -6.61
C MET A 92 -4.67 4.60 -6.30
N LEU A 93 -5.87 4.64 -5.71
CA LEU A 93 -6.62 3.44 -5.36
C LEU A 93 -7.38 2.91 -6.57
N ARG A 94 -7.29 1.61 -6.80
CA ARG A 94 -8.02 0.96 -7.89
C ARG A 94 -9.19 0.17 -7.32
N LYS A 95 -10.29 0.12 -8.10
CA LYS A 95 -11.47 -0.63 -7.67
C LYS A 95 -11.29 -2.12 -7.88
N ASP A 96 -10.54 -2.49 -8.91
CA ASP A 96 -10.32 -3.89 -9.25
C ASP A 96 -8.95 -4.06 -9.87
N LEU A 97 -8.63 -5.28 -10.26
CA LEU A 97 -7.31 -5.67 -10.78
C LEU A 97 -7.19 -5.55 -12.30
N ILE A 98 -8.23 -5.07 -12.94
CA ILE A 98 -8.26 -5.01 -14.41
C ILE A 98 -7.90 -3.64 -14.91
#